data_dab6d33361b2194db3be5120790bb21e
#
_entry.id   dab6d33361b2194db3be5120790bb21e
#
_cell.length_a   1.000
_cell.length_b   1.000
_cell.length_c   1.000
_cell.angle_alpha   90.00
_cell.angle_beta   90.00
_cell.angle_gamma   90.00
#
_symmetry.space_group_name_H-M   'P 1'
#
loop_
_entity.id
_entity.type
_entity.pdbx_description
1 polymer ?
#
loop_
_entity_poly.entity_id
_entity_poly.type
_entity_poly.pdbx_seq_one_letter_code
_entity_poly.pdbx_strand_id
1 'polypeptide(L)'
;LIVFSVNSGGVSLITGDVTTLMIFLDEKVTIANLLLLIAPALTSVALLAAMLSVGMSGNVVFEKQAARRIEKTDITIAVIFFSTIIATLTLSVLYSVPPLLTFLFGLSLMFLVAQFLMRKKDVNKKIIDYIREIEYDTLLFFVGVLLLVGALKEVGMLAKFTHLYELMAPEYANYLMGLLSAAVDNVPLT
;
A
#
# COMPACT_ATOMS: atom_id res chain seq x y z
N LEU A 1 -3.52 -15.39 -7.37
CA LEU A 1 -4.47 -15.09 -6.29
C LEU A 1 -3.82 -14.29 -5.17
N ILE A 2 -2.64 -14.67 -4.67
CA ILE A 2 -1.96 -13.98 -3.54
C ILE A 2 -1.77 -12.49 -3.85
N VAL A 3 -1.14 -12.14 -4.97
CA VAL A 3 -0.89 -10.73 -5.37
C VAL A 3 -2.20 -9.96 -5.49
N PHE A 4 -3.21 -10.55 -6.11
CA PHE A 4 -4.54 -9.93 -6.23
C PHE A 4 -5.17 -9.69 -4.86
N SER A 5 -5.09 -10.66 -3.93
CA SER A 5 -5.63 -10.53 -2.58
C SER A 5 -4.92 -9.45 -1.77
N VAL A 6 -3.60 -9.34 -1.90
CA VAL A 6 -2.81 -8.30 -1.22
C VAL A 6 -3.19 -6.91 -1.74
N ASN A 7 -3.24 -6.72 -3.06
CA ASN A 7 -3.61 -5.44 -3.66
C ASN A 7 -5.06 -5.05 -3.32
N SER A 8 -6.01 -6.00 -3.43
CA SER A 8 -7.41 -5.73 -3.07
C SER A 8 -7.57 -5.38 -1.59
N GLY A 9 -6.79 -6.03 -0.71
CA GLY A 9 -6.79 -5.69 0.73
C GLY A 9 -6.17 -4.33 1.02
N GLY A 10 -5.20 -3.91 0.22
CA GLY A 10 -4.52 -2.63 0.35
C GLY A 10 -5.41 -1.41 0.06
N VAL A 11 -6.35 -1.54 -0.88
CA VAL A 11 -7.22 -0.44 -1.35
C VAL A 11 -8.00 0.24 -0.22
N SER A 12 -8.39 -0.48 0.81
CA SER A 12 -9.17 0.04 1.94
C SER A 12 -8.34 0.72 3.04
N LEU A 13 -7.01 0.63 2.96
CA LEU A 13 -6.10 1.15 3.97
C LEU A 13 -5.19 2.23 3.36
N ILE A 14 -5.08 3.37 4.03
CA ILE A 14 -4.22 4.49 3.59
C ILE A 14 -2.76 4.04 3.40
N THR A 15 -2.31 3.07 4.21
CA THR A 15 -0.94 2.52 4.15
C THR A 15 -0.83 1.27 3.30
N GLY A 16 -1.92 0.82 2.73
CA GLY A 16 -1.96 -0.45 1.99
C GLY A 16 -1.59 -0.31 0.52
N ASP A 17 -1.80 0.88 -0.05
CA ASP A 17 -1.52 1.18 -1.44
C ASP A 17 -1.08 2.64 -1.60
N VAL A 18 -0.13 2.88 -2.50
CA VAL A 18 0.38 4.22 -2.81
C VAL A 18 -0.72 5.10 -3.41
N THR A 19 -1.56 4.56 -4.27
CA THR A 19 -2.66 5.30 -4.91
C THR A 19 -3.71 5.74 -3.90
N THR A 20 -4.08 4.86 -2.96
CA THR A 20 -4.99 5.19 -1.86
C THR A 20 -4.40 6.30 -0.98
N LEU A 21 -3.10 6.24 -0.68
CA LEU A 21 -2.41 7.30 0.06
C LEU A 21 -2.46 8.64 -0.69
N MET A 22 -2.22 8.64 -2.01
CA MET A 22 -2.25 9.87 -2.84
C MET A 22 -3.63 10.52 -2.83
N ILE A 23 -4.71 9.74 -3.05
CA ILE A 23 -6.08 10.25 -3.05
C ILE A 23 -6.47 10.79 -1.67
N PHE A 24 -6.01 10.13 -0.60
CA PHE A 24 -6.24 10.58 0.77
C PHE A 24 -5.49 11.88 1.08
N LEU A 25 -4.23 12.02 0.65
CA LEU A 25 -3.44 13.24 0.83
C LEU A 25 -4.02 14.44 0.07
N ASP A 26 -4.65 14.18 -1.07
CA ASP A 26 -5.35 15.19 -1.89
C ASP A 26 -6.75 15.54 -1.35
N GLU A 27 -7.08 15.01 -0.15
CA GLU A 27 -8.36 15.24 0.56
C GLU A 27 -9.62 14.86 -0.25
N LYS A 28 -9.46 14.01 -1.28
CA LYS A 28 -10.57 13.56 -2.14
C LYS A 28 -11.43 12.48 -1.49
N VAL A 29 -10.87 11.75 -0.53
CA VAL A 29 -11.53 10.60 0.10
C VAL A 29 -11.36 10.63 1.61
N THR A 30 -12.43 10.32 2.35
CA THR A 30 -12.39 10.15 3.80
C THR A 30 -12.07 8.71 4.19
N ILE A 31 -11.57 8.52 5.41
CA ILE A 31 -11.32 7.17 5.96
C ILE A 31 -12.59 6.30 5.94
N ALA A 32 -13.75 6.90 6.23
CA ALA A 32 -15.02 6.19 6.21
C ALA A 32 -15.34 5.63 4.81
N ASN A 33 -15.09 6.41 3.76
CA ASN A 33 -15.28 5.99 2.37
C ASN A 33 -14.31 4.86 1.99
N LEU A 34 -13.06 4.91 2.46
CA LEU A 34 -12.08 3.85 2.22
C LEU A 34 -12.50 2.54 2.90
N LEU A 35 -13.03 2.59 4.11
CA LEU A 35 -13.53 1.40 4.80
C LEU A 35 -14.72 0.73 4.07
N LEU A 36 -15.54 1.49 3.35
CA LEU A 36 -16.61 0.93 2.52
C LEU A 36 -16.06 0.06 1.38
N LEU A 37 -14.83 0.29 0.94
CA LEU A 37 -14.19 -0.53 -0.11
C LEU A 37 -13.80 -1.93 0.37
N ILE A 38 -13.83 -2.21 1.68
CA ILE A 38 -13.57 -3.56 2.21
C ILE A 38 -14.54 -4.58 1.62
N ALA A 39 -15.83 -4.25 1.54
CA ALA A 39 -16.85 -5.16 1.05
C ALA A 39 -16.62 -5.56 -0.42
N PRO A 40 -16.49 -4.62 -1.39
CA PRO A 40 -16.19 -4.98 -2.78
C PRO A 40 -14.80 -5.64 -2.93
N ALA A 41 -13.80 -5.27 -2.14
CA ALA A 41 -12.48 -5.91 -2.16
C ALA A 41 -12.58 -7.40 -1.76
N LEU A 42 -13.25 -7.70 -0.66
CA LEU A 42 -13.45 -9.08 -0.21
C LEU A 42 -14.29 -9.89 -1.21
N THR A 43 -15.35 -9.31 -1.77
CA THR A 43 -16.19 -9.99 -2.76
C THR A 43 -15.43 -10.30 -4.03
N SER A 44 -14.57 -9.38 -4.52
CA SER A 44 -13.75 -9.61 -5.71
C SER A 44 -12.73 -10.73 -5.51
N VAL A 45 -12.07 -10.77 -4.34
CA VAL A 45 -11.15 -11.86 -3.97
C VAL A 45 -11.88 -13.19 -3.86
N ALA A 46 -13.06 -13.21 -3.23
CA ALA A 46 -13.85 -14.43 -3.08
C ALA A 46 -14.34 -14.97 -4.44
N LEU A 47 -14.80 -14.08 -5.33
CA LEU A 47 -15.20 -14.45 -6.69
C LEU A 47 -14.03 -15.03 -7.49
N LEU A 48 -12.89 -14.36 -7.46
CA LEU A 48 -11.69 -14.84 -8.16
C LEU A 48 -11.23 -16.18 -7.59
N ALA A 49 -11.24 -16.35 -6.27
CA ALA A 49 -10.90 -17.62 -5.64
C ALA A 49 -11.87 -18.74 -6.04
N ALA A 50 -13.17 -18.44 -6.09
CA ALA A 50 -14.19 -19.40 -6.53
C ALA A 50 -13.98 -19.80 -8.01
N MET A 51 -13.73 -18.82 -8.89
CA MET A 51 -13.46 -19.09 -10.30
C MET A 51 -12.22 -19.97 -10.52
N LEU A 52 -11.14 -19.66 -9.81
CA LEU A 52 -9.89 -20.43 -9.92
C LEU A 52 -10.02 -21.83 -9.30
N SER A 53 -10.84 -21.98 -8.25
CA SER A 53 -11.04 -23.28 -7.60
C SER A 53 -11.70 -24.34 -8.50
N VAL A 54 -12.53 -23.90 -9.47
CA VAL A 54 -13.22 -24.79 -10.41
C VAL A 54 -12.24 -25.53 -11.36
N GLY A 55 -11.08 -24.91 -11.64
CA GLY A 55 -10.05 -25.52 -12.52
C GLY A 55 -8.89 -26.18 -11.78
N MET A 56 -8.81 -26.03 -10.46
CA MET A 56 -7.70 -26.53 -9.66
C MET A 56 -8.12 -27.78 -8.89
N SER A 57 -7.68 -28.96 -9.36
CA SER A 57 -7.79 -30.22 -8.62
C SER A 57 -6.39 -30.67 -8.20
N GLY A 58 -6.16 -30.84 -6.91
CA GLY A 58 -4.89 -31.33 -6.37
C GLY A 58 -4.78 -31.14 -4.87
N ASN A 59 -3.95 -31.95 -4.23
CA ASN A 59 -3.63 -31.81 -2.82
C ASN A 59 -2.43 -30.88 -2.67
N VAL A 60 -2.62 -29.75 -2.00
CA VAL A 60 -1.51 -28.88 -1.60
C VAL A 60 -0.82 -29.49 -0.40
N VAL A 61 0.40 -29.97 -0.60
CA VAL A 61 1.26 -30.37 0.53
C VAL A 61 1.88 -29.10 1.09
N PHE A 62 1.39 -28.67 2.25
CA PHE A 62 2.05 -27.62 3.00
C PHE A 62 3.34 -28.18 3.60
N GLU A 63 4.48 -27.77 3.06
CA GLU A 63 5.75 -28.02 3.70
C GLU A 63 5.74 -27.26 5.04
N LYS A 64 5.83 -28.03 6.13
CA LYS A 64 5.78 -27.47 7.49
C LYS A 64 7.07 -26.69 7.71
N GLN A 65 7.07 -25.40 7.32
CA GLN A 65 8.17 -24.52 7.70
C GLN A 65 8.31 -24.53 9.21
N ALA A 66 9.50 -24.81 9.69
CA ALA A 66 9.80 -24.76 11.12
C ALA A 66 9.36 -23.40 11.65
N ALA A 67 8.43 -23.41 12.61
CA ALA A 67 7.88 -22.18 13.19
C ALA A 67 9.04 -21.33 13.72
N ARG A 68 9.34 -20.22 13.04
CA ARG A 68 10.35 -19.25 13.49
C ARG A 68 9.89 -18.75 14.86
N ARG A 69 10.73 -18.89 15.85
CA ARG A 69 10.45 -18.43 17.21
C ARG A 69 10.35 -16.91 17.17
N ILE A 70 9.15 -16.36 17.41
CA ILE A 70 8.94 -14.92 17.48
C ILE A 70 9.74 -14.37 18.64
N GLU A 71 10.64 -13.46 18.38
CA GLU A 71 11.45 -12.81 19.40
C GLU A 71 10.72 -11.60 19.97
N LYS A 72 11.05 -11.22 21.21
CA LYS A 72 10.50 -9.99 21.82
C LYS A 72 10.81 -8.74 21.00
N THR A 73 11.92 -8.73 20.28
CA THR A 73 12.31 -7.65 19.36
C THR A 73 11.32 -7.51 18.21
N ASP A 74 10.89 -8.64 17.61
CA ASP A 74 9.93 -8.63 16.50
C ASP A 74 8.59 -8.05 16.95
N ILE A 75 8.12 -8.45 18.15
CA ILE A 75 6.88 -7.93 18.73
C ILE A 75 7.01 -6.42 19.02
N THR A 76 8.13 -5.97 19.56
CA THR A 76 8.34 -4.55 19.87
C THR A 76 8.31 -3.70 18.61
N ILE A 77 8.98 -4.14 17.54
CA ILE A 77 8.98 -3.45 16.25
C ILE A 77 7.57 -3.43 15.65
N ALA A 78 6.85 -4.55 15.70
CA ALA A 78 5.47 -4.63 15.21
C ALA A 78 4.53 -3.68 15.97
N VAL A 79 4.67 -3.57 17.29
CA VAL A 79 3.88 -2.65 18.11
C VAL A 79 4.20 -1.19 17.77
N ILE A 80 5.47 -0.84 17.58
CA ILE A 80 5.86 0.53 17.19
C ILE A 80 5.29 0.86 15.82
N PHE A 81 5.40 -0.06 14.85
CA PHE A 81 4.86 0.11 13.51
C PHE A 81 3.34 0.34 13.53
N PHE A 82 2.60 -0.52 14.24
CA PHE A 82 1.16 -0.39 14.38
C PHE A 82 0.75 0.91 15.09
N SER A 83 1.47 1.28 16.15
CA SER A 83 1.27 2.56 16.85
C SER A 83 1.54 3.76 15.93
N THR A 84 2.53 3.66 15.04
CA THR A 84 2.82 4.71 14.04
C THR A 84 1.66 4.88 13.07
N ILE A 85 1.05 3.79 12.60
CA ILE A 85 -0.13 3.85 11.73
C ILE A 85 -1.28 4.57 12.44
N ILE A 86 -1.61 4.16 13.67
CA ILE A 86 -2.68 4.78 14.45
C ILE A 86 -2.37 6.26 14.71
N ALA A 87 -1.14 6.59 15.08
CA ALA A 87 -0.72 7.97 15.30
C ALA A 87 -0.83 8.81 14.02
N THR A 88 -0.43 8.26 12.87
CA THR A 88 -0.55 8.94 11.58
C THR A 88 -2.01 9.27 11.26
N LEU A 89 -2.92 8.31 11.42
CA LEU A 89 -4.35 8.53 11.20
C LEU A 89 -4.90 9.59 12.14
N THR A 90 -4.59 9.48 13.43
CA THR A 90 -5.10 10.39 14.47
C THR A 90 -4.58 11.82 14.28
N LEU A 91 -3.26 11.97 14.07
CA LEU A 91 -2.64 13.28 13.92
C LEU A 91 -3.02 13.95 12.60
N SER A 92 -3.17 13.18 11.52
CA SER A 92 -3.61 13.72 10.23
C SER A 92 -5.05 14.23 10.31
N VAL A 93 -5.96 13.47 10.93
CA VAL A 93 -7.39 13.84 11.02
C VAL A 93 -7.64 14.96 12.03
N LEU A 94 -7.01 14.92 13.22
CA LEU A 94 -7.29 15.88 14.29
C LEU A 94 -6.47 17.16 14.19
N TYR A 95 -5.24 17.09 13.70
CA TYR A 95 -4.29 18.18 13.71
C TYR A 95 -3.76 18.58 12.34
N SER A 96 -4.25 17.94 11.25
CA SER A 96 -3.79 18.17 9.87
C SER A 96 -2.26 18.03 9.72
N VAL A 97 -1.65 17.15 10.52
CA VAL A 97 -0.21 16.86 10.42
C VAL A 97 0.02 16.01 9.17
N PRO A 98 0.96 16.39 8.29
CA PRO A 98 1.28 15.59 7.13
C PRO A 98 1.69 14.16 7.50
N PRO A 99 1.05 13.12 6.93
CA PRO A 99 1.34 11.71 7.23
C PRO A 99 2.82 11.35 7.09
N LEU A 100 3.50 11.96 6.11
CA LEU A 100 4.93 11.78 5.88
C LEU A 100 5.77 12.03 7.15
N LEU A 101 5.49 13.11 7.88
CA LEU A 101 6.25 13.45 9.08
C LEU A 101 6.07 12.41 10.18
N THR A 102 4.86 11.93 10.37
CA THR A 102 4.55 10.90 11.38
C THR A 102 5.19 9.56 11.02
N PHE A 103 5.16 9.18 9.73
CA PHE A 103 5.84 7.96 9.27
C PHE A 103 7.36 8.05 9.42
N LEU A 104 7.97 9.17 9.06
CA LEU A 104 9.42 9.36 9.23
C LEU A 104 9.82 9.32 10.70
N PHE A 105 9.01 9.93 11.58
CA PHE A 105 9.24 9.84 13.02
C PHE A 105 9.14 8.41 13.53
N GLY A 106 8.10 7.67 13.15
CA GLY A 106 7.90 6.27 13.52
C GLY A 106 9.03 5.38 13.01
N LEU A 107 9.46 5.57 11.76
CA LEU A 107 10.59 4.86 11.18
C LEU A 107 11.89 5.13 11.96
N SER A 108 12.15 6.39 12.28
CA SER A 108 13.32 6.79 13.07
C SER A 108 13.31 6.14 14.46
N LEU A 109 12.13 6.12 15.09
CA LEU A 109 11.94 5.47 16.39
C LEU A 109 12.17 3.96 16.29
N MET A 110 11.66 3.30 15.24
CA MET A 110 11.91 1.87 15.01
C MET A 110 13.40 1.57 14.87
N PHE A 111 14.15 2.37 14.10
CA PHE A 111 15.59 2.19 13.95
C PHE A 111 16.33 2.37 15.28
N LEU A 112 15.99 3.39 16.06
CA LEU A 112 16.62 3.63 17.36
C LEU A 112 16.36 2.47 18.33
N VAL A 113 15.10 2.01 18.42
CA VAL A 113 14.73 0.90 19.30
C VAL A 113 15.38 -0.41 18.84
N ALA A 114 15.37 -0.70 17.53
CA ALA A 114 16.01 -1.87 16.97
C ALA A 114 17.52 -1.88 17.31
N GLN A 115 18.20 -0.74 17.12
CA GLN A 115 19.64 -0.63 17.46
C GLN A 115 19.89 -0.86 18.95
N PHE A 116 19.04 -0.30 19.82
CA PHE A 116 19.21 -0.43 21.27
C PHE A 116 19.00 -1.88 21.74
N LEU A 117 17.99 -2.57 21.19
CA LEU A 117 17.69 -3.96 21.50
C LEU A 117 18.76 -4.91 20.96
N MET A 118 19.30 -4.64 19.76
CA MET A 118 20.38 -5.43 19.16
C MET A 118 21.70 -5.28 19.87
N ARG A 119 22.02 -4.06 20.31
CA ARG A 119 23.24 -3.80 21.09
C ARG A 119 23.28 -4.61 22.40
N LYS A 120 22.11 -4.88 23.00
CA LYS A 120 22.00 -5.74 24.20
C LYS A 120 22.19 -7.23 23.91
N LYS A 121 22.03 -7.66 22.65
CA LYS A 121 22.10 -9.10 22.26
C LYS A 121 23.42 -9.50 21.61
N ASP A 122 24.38 -8.59 21.52
CA ASP A 122 25.69 -8.83 20.86
C ASP A 122 25.55 -9.26 19.38
N VAL A 123 24.46 -8.86 18.73
CA VAL A 123 24.21 -9.15 17.32
C VAL A 123 25.00 -8.14 16.49
N ASN A 124 25.94 -8.63 15.71
CA ASN A 124 26.85 -7.85 14.87
C ASN A 124 26.16 -7.12 13.68
N LYS A 125 24.82 -7.23 13.52
CA LYS A 125 24.07 -6.49 12.50
C LYS A 125 23.96 -5.01 12.88
N LYS A 126 24.55 -4.17 12.03
CA LYS A 126 24.46 -2.71 12.15
C LYS A 126 23.20 -2.20 11.45
N ILE A 127 22.67 -1.03 11.87
CA ILE A 127 21.57 -0.35 11.18
C ILE A 127 21.84 -0.21 9.68
N ILE A 128 23.08 0.02 9.30
CA ILE A 128 23.49 0.13 7.89
C ILE A 128 23.15 -1.11 7.06
N ASP A 129 23.11 -2.29 7.68
CA ASP A 129 22.79 -3.54 6.98
C ASP A 129 21.28 -3.57 6.62
N TYR A 130 20.41 -3.04 7.49
CA TYR A 130 18.98 -2.88 7.19
C TYR A 130 18.74 -1.81 6.12
N ILE A 131 19.49 -0.72 6.13
CA ILE A 131 19.42 0.31 5.08
C ILE A 131 19.84 -0.27 3.72
N ARG A 132 20.79 -1.20 3.69
CA ARG A 132 21.20 -1.89 2.46
C ARG A 132 20.18 -2.90 1.95
N GLU A 133 19.32 -3.42 2.83
CA GLU A 133 18.22 -4.33 2.47
C GLU A 133 17.00 -3.58 1.86
N ILE A 134 17.01 -2.24 1.85
CA ILE A 134 15.94 -1.44 1.21
C ILE A 134 15.98 -1.66 -0.30
N GLU A 135 14.84 -1.96 -0.88
CA GLU A 135 14.66 -2.13 -2.32
C GLU A 135 14.68 -0.78 -3.06
N TYR A 136 15.89 -0.23 -3.24
CA TYR A 136 16.07 1.07 -3.92
C TYR A 136 15.54 1.07 -5.36
N ASP A 137 15.60 -0.07 -6.04
CA ASP A 137 15.09 -0.21 -7.42
C ASP A 137 13.58 0.06 -7.46
N THR A 138 12.83 -0.47 -6.49
CA THR A 138 11.39 -0.20 -6.32
C THR A 138 11.12 1.28 -6.04
N LEU A 139 11.91 1.91 -5.18
CA LEU A 139 11.78 3.35 -4.89
C LEU A 139 12.05 4.20 -6.13
N LEU A 140 13.12 3.90 -6.89
CA LEU A 140 13.46 4.59 -8.13
C LEU A 140 12.38 4.40 -9.20
N PHE A 141 11.80 3.20 -9.29
CA PHE A 141 10.67 2.93 -10.18
C PHE A 141 9.49 3.85 -9.85
N PHE A 142 9.07 3.95 -8.57
CA PHE A 142 7.99 4.86 -8.18
C PHE A 142 8.31 6.32 -8.47
N VAL A 143 9.54 6.77 -8.20
CA VAL A 143 9.96 8.14 -8.56
C VAL A 143 9.83 8.36 -10.07
N GLY A 144 10.26 7.41 -10.89
CA GLY A 144 10.13 7.46 -12.35
C GLY A 144 8.67 7.55 -12.81
N VAL A 145 7.79 6.74 -12.23
CA VAL A 145 6.35 6.76 -12.52
C VAL A 145 5.73 8.10 -12.13
N LEU A 146 6.02 8.64 -10.95
CA LEU A 146 5.50 9.94 -10.49
C LEU A 146 5.98 11.10 -11.38
N LEU A 147 7.23 11.06 -11.82
CA LEU A 147 7.77 12.05 -12.79
C LEU A 147 7.06 11.96 -14.14
N LEU A 148 6.80 10.73 -14.62
CA LEU A 148 6.07 10.51 -15.86
C LEU A 148 4.63 11.05 -15.76
N VAL A 149 3.93 10.78 -14.66
CA VAL A 149 2.58 11.31 -14.40
C VAL A 149 2.60 12.83 -14.35
N GLY A 150 3.58 13.42 -13.67
CA GLY A 150 3.78 14.88 -13.67
C GLY A 150 3.95 15.46 -15.07
N ALA A 151 4.78 14.81 -15.90
CA ALA A 151 4.98 15.21 -17.29
C ALA A 151 3.69 15.08 -18.12
N LEU A 152 2.92 14.01 -17.97
CA LEU A 152 1.63 13.82 -18.65
C LEU A 152 0.60 14.87 -18.24
N LYS A 153 0.62 15.31 -16.99
CA LYS A 153 -0.21 16.42 -16.47
C LYS A 153 0.16 17.74 -17.15
N GLU A 154 1.44 18.07 -17.22
CA GLU A 154 1.94 19.31 -17.86
C GLU A 154 1.61 19.38 -19.35
N VAL A 155 1.69 18.25 -20.06
CA VAL A 155 1.32 18.18 -21.49
C VAL A 155 -0.20 18.20 -21.69
N GLY A 156 -1.00 18.21 -20.61
CA GLY A 156 -2.46 18.19 -20.68
C GLY A 156 -3.06 16.86 -21.14
N MET A 157 -2.29 15.79 -21.13
CA MET A 157 -2.76 14.48 -21.59
C MET A 157 -3.78 13.87 -20.60
N LEU A 158 -3.62 14.14 -19.32
CA LEU A 158 -4.56 13.70 -18.28
C LEU A 158 -5.93 14.38 -18.42
N ALA A 159 -5.98 15.60 -18.89
CA ALA A 159 -7.23 16.31 -19.15
C ALA A 159 -8.11 15.62 -20.21
N LYS A 160 -7.52 14.83 -21.12
CA LYS A 160 -8.28 14.02 -22.09
C LYS A 160 -9.03 12.87 -21.43
N PHE A 161 -8.53 12.33 -20.34
CA PHE A 161 -9.22 11.29 -19.57
C PHE A 161 -10.41 11.86 -18.79
N THR A 162 -10.28 13.09 -18.25
CA THR A 162 -11.42 13.76 -17.58
C THR A 162 -12.55 14.07 -18.56
N HIS A 163 -12.24 14.33 -19.82
CA HIS A 163 -13.25 14.55 -20.85
C HIS A 163 -14.14 13.34 -21.13
N LEU A 164 -13.69 12.12 -20.81
CA LEU A 164 -14.54 10.91 -20.88
C LEU A 164 -15.76 11.02 -19.94
N TYR A 165 -15.59 11.64 -18.77
CA TYR A 165 -16.67 11.85 -17.80
C TYR A 165 -17.70 12.91 -18.26
N GLU A 166 -17.34 13.76 -19.23
CA GLU A 166 -18.25 14.71 -19.86
C GLU A 166 -19.07 14.05 -20.99
N LEU A 167 -18.48 13.03 -21.64
CA LEU A 167 -19.07 12.37 -22.79
C LEU A 167 -20.02 11.24 -22.44
N MET A 168 -19.92 10.65 -21.25
CA MET A 168 -20.70 9.47 -20.84
C MET A 168 -21.07 9.53 -19.36
N ALA A 169 -22.06 8.71 -18.96
CA ALA A 169 -22.46 8.61 -17.56
C ALA A 169 -21.27 8.08 -16.70
N PRO A 170 -21.10 8.57 -15.46
CA PRO A 170 -19.99 8.26 -14.59
C PRO A 170 -19.76 6.75 -14.40
N GLU A 171 -20.81 5.94 -14.39
CA GLU A 171 -20.74 4.50 -14.23
C GLU A 171 -19.98 3.83 -15.38
N TYR A 172 -20.26 4.25 -16.63
CA TYR A 172 -19.56 3.73 -17.82
C TYR A 172 -18.13 4.26 -17.90
N ALA A 173 -17.90 5.52 -17.54
CA ALA A 173 -16.56 6.10 -17.47
C ALA A 173 -15.71 5.34 -16.45
N ASN A 174 -16.21 5.07 -15.26
CA ASN A 174 -15.53 4.30 -14.22
C ASN A 174 -15.23 2.87 -14.68
N TYR A 175 -16.18 2.21 -15.38
CA TYR A 175 -15.95 0.88 -15.92
C TYR A 175 -14.81 0.88 -16.96
N LEU A 176 -14.81 1.85 -17.86
CA LEU A 176 -13.76 2.00 -18.88
C LEU A 176 -12.39 2.30 -18.25
N MET A 177 -12.36 3.21 -17.26
CA MET A 177 -11.14 3.50 -16.52
C MET A 177 -10.62 2.28 -15.76
N GLY A 178 -11.50 1.46 -15.18
CA GLY A 178 -11.12 0.19 -14.56
C GLY A 178 -10.53 -0.81 -15.55
N LEU A 179 -11.05 -0.88 -16.78
CA LEU A 179 -10.45 -1.71 -17.83
C LEU A 179 -9.10 -1.19 -18.29
N LEU A 180 -8.95 0.13 -18.43
CA LEU A 180 -7.67 0.76 -18.77
C LEU A 180 -6.63 0.53 -17.65
N SER A 181 -7.04 0.62 -16.39
CA SER A 181 -6.20 0.34 -15.23
C SER A 181 -5.70 -1.10 -15.16
N ALA A 182 -6.41 -2.05 -15.77
CA ALA A 182 -5.94 -3.43 -15.88
C ALA A 182 -4.75 -3.59 -16.86
N ALA A 183 -4.59 -2.66 -17.79
CA ALA A 183 -3.53 -2.66 -18.80
C ALA A 183 -2.42 -1.64 -18.51
N VAL A 184 -2.74 -0.57 -17.78
CA VAL A 184 -1.85 0.53 -17.42
C VAL A 184 -1.75 0.58 -15.90
N ASP A 185 -0.60 1.01 -15.37
CA ASP A 185 -0.42 1.19 -13.94
C ASP A 185 -1.48 2.16 -13.36
N ASN A 186 -1.94 1.89 -12.15
CA ASN A 186 -2.97 2.66 -11.45
C ASN A 186 -2.52 4.09 -11.15
N VAL A 187 -1.24 4.31 -10.89
CA VAL A 187 -0.70 5.63 -10.50
C VAL A 187 -1.01 6.73 -11.52
N PRO A 188 -0.84 6.53 -12.85
CA PRO A 188 -1.20 7.54 -13.85
C PRO A 188 -2.70 7.82 -13.95
N LEU A 189 -3.56 6.92 -13.49
CA LEU A 189 -5.01 7.00 -13.63
C LEU A 189 -5.71 7.50 -12.35
N THR A 190 -4.95 7.64 -11.27
CA THR A 190 -5.41 8.16 -9.97
C THR A 190 -5.29 9.67 -9.90
#